data_4fb62e8a0fed3af0b6a16f34d6e8e944
#
_entry.id   4fb62e8a0fed3af0b6a16f34d6e8e944
#
_cell.length_a   1.000
_cell.length_b   1.000
_cell.length_c   1.000
_cell.angle_alpha   90.00
_cell.angle_beta   90.00
_cell.angle_gamma   90.00
#
_symmetry.space_group_name_H-M   'P 1'
#
loop_
_entity.id
_entity.type
_entity.pdbx_description
1 polymer ?
#
loop_
_entity_poly.entity_id
_entity_poly.type
_entity_poly.pdbx_seq_one_letter_code
_entity_poly.pdbx_strand_id
1 'polypeptide(L)'
;MSRVFGGLRAVDGVNLMVGEGERRALIGPNGAGKTTLFNLISGEVRPTGGSIRFLGADVTALAPHQRAARGIARTFQITRLFASLTVFENVLLACEALDGRKFTLHRPLSSFTDLNERAAGLLEAFGLWPLRSEAARNLAYGNQRMLEVALSMAGRPRLLLLDEPMAGLSSAERTLMLAHLDRLDPGIAVLMIEHDMDVAFNFAHTVTVLDQGRVLFEGSRDEVGANPDVQRIYLGVQDA
;
A
#
# COMPACT_ATOMS: atom_id res chain seq x y z
N MET A 1 -6.58 -1.77 -18.31
CA MET A 1 -6.20 -0.32 -18.28
C MET A 1 -4.84 -0.11 -18.91
N SER A 2 -4.58 1.10 -19.45
CA SER A 2 -3.31 1.44 -20.09
C SER A 2 -2.86 2.85 -19.70
N ARG A 3 -1.53 3.08 -19.68
CA ARG A 3 -0.94 4.41 -19.50
C ARG A 3 0.26 4.59 -20.40
N VAL A 4 0.24 5.68 -21.18
CA VAL A 4 1.32 6.08 -22.08
C VAL A 4 1.87 7.43 -21.62
N PHE A 5 3.18 7.56 -21.54
CA PHE A 5 3.90 8.81 -21.28
C PHE A 5 4.75 9.14 -22.51
N GLY A 6 4.34 10.15 -23.30
CA GLY A 6 4.99 10.39 -24.60
C GLY A 6 4.92 9.13 -25.47
N GLY A 7 6.08 8.55 -25.81
CA GLY A 7 6.16 7.30 -26.59
C GLY A 7 6.22 6.02 -25.76
N LEU A 8 6.39 6.13 -24.42
CA LEU A 8 6.57 4.97 -23.54
C LEU A 8 5.22 4.45 -23.03
N ARG A 9 4.91 3.18 -23.28
CA ARG A 9 3.77 2.48 -22.68
C ARG A 9 4.18 1.89 -21.33
N ALA A 10 3.99 2.64 -20.27
CA ALA A 10 4.35 2.21 -18.92
C ALA A 10 3.39 1.17 -18.33
N VAL A 11 2.11 1.18 -18.78
CA VAL A 11 1.11 0.13 -18.50
C VAL A 11 0.35 -0.10 -19.81
N ASP A 12 0.28 -1.35 -20.26
CA ASP A 12 -0.27 -1.73 -21.55
C ASP A 12 -1.28 -2.87 -21.42
N GLY A 13 -2.56 -2.53 -21.45
CA GLY A 13 -3.66 -3.49 -21.44
C GLY A 13 -3.80 -4.30 -20.15
N VAL A 14 -3.27 -3.84 -19.02
CA VAL A 14 -3.35 -4.58 -17.75
C VAL A 14 -4.80 -4.78 -17.33
N ASN A 15 -5.17 -6.05 -17.13
CA ASN A 15 -6.38 -6.47 -16.45
C ASN A 15 -5.99 -7.12 -15.13
N LEU A 16 -6.44 -6.55 -14.02
CA LEU A 16 -6.15 -7.02 -12.68
C LEU A 16 -7.43 -6.98 -11.87
N MET A 17 -7.73 -8.07 -11.20
CA MET A 17 -8.85 -8.17 -10.26
C MET A 17 -8.29 -8.52 -8.89
N VAL A 18 -8.66 -7.77 -7.86
CA VAL A 18 -8.30 -8.03 -6.47
C VAL A 18 -9.59 -8.26 -5.70
N GLY A 19 -9.71 -9.43 -5.09
CA GLY A 19 -10.85 -9.84 -4.29
C GLY A 19 -10.88 -9.17 -2.92
N GLU A 20 -12.03 -9.19 -2.26
CA GLU A 20 -12.16 -8.75 -0.86
C GLU A 20 -11.29 -9.63 0.05
N GLY A 21 -10.53 -9.02 0.94
CA GLY A 21 -9.62 -9.74 1.85
C GLY A 21 -8.41 -10.38 1.19
N GLU A 22 -8.25 -10.24 -0.11
CA GLU A 22 -7.14 -10.86 -0.82
C GLU A 22 -5.79 -10.23 -0.44
N ARG A 23 -4.79 -11.07 -0.21
CA ARG A 23 -3.38 -10.69 -0.08
C ARG A 23 -2.70 -10.96 -1.41
N ARG A 24 -2.37 -9.90 -2.14
CA ARG A 24 -1.74 -10.01 -3.47
C ARG A 24 -0.42 -9.29 -3.51
N ALA A 25 0.60 -9.95 -4.04
CA ALA A 25 1.87 -9.31 -4.37
C ALA A 25 1.93 -8.97 -5.86
N LEU A 26 2.49 -7.80 -6.16
CA LEU A 26 2.82 -7.35 -7.51
C LEU A 26 4.35 -7.29 -7.62
N ILE A 27 4.91 -8.21 -8.35
CA ILE A 27 6.35 -8.32 -8.56
C ILE A 27 6.73 -8.04 -10.02
N GLY A 28 7.99 -7.88 -10.31
CA GLY A 28 8.51 -7.63 -11.67
C GLY A 28 9.80 -6.82 -11.62
N PRO A 29 10.56 -6.78 -12.71
CA PRO A 29 11.81 -6.03 -12.78
C PRO A 29 11.59 -4.52 -12.63
N ASN A 30 12.70 -3.78 -12.47
CA ASN A 30 12.65 -2.32 -12.48
C ASN A 30 12.17 -1.84 -13.85
N GLY A 31 11.27 -0.86 -13.86
CA GLY A 31 10.65 -0.37 -15.09
C GLY A 31 9.47 -1.22 -15.60
N ALA A 32 9.11 -2.33 -14.95
CA ALA A 32 7.97 -3.17 -15.36
C ALA A 32 6.59 -2.48 -15.31
N GLY A 33 6.49 -1.30 -14.68
CA GLY A 33 5.24 -0.53 -14.60
C GLY A 33 4.51 -0.62 -13.27
N LYS A 34 5.07 -1.30 -12.26
CA LYS A 34 4.45 -1.53 -10.94
C LYS A 34 3.98 -0.24 -10.26
N THR A 35 4.89 0.71 -10.07
CA THR A 35 4.58 2.02 -9.44
C THR A 35 3.59 2.82 -10.28
N THR A 36 3.67 2.72 -11.63
CA THR A 36 2.69 3.36 -12.52
C THR A 36 1.30 2.74 -12.32
N LEU A 37 1.21 1.42 -12.17
CA LEU A 37 -0.05 0.74 -11.90
C LEU A 37 -0.64 1.19 -10.55
N PHE A 38 0.19 1.32 -9.50
CA PHE A 38 -0.23 1.87 -8.21
C PHE A 38 -0.73 3.31 -8.33
N ASN A 39 0.00 4.16 -9.08
CA ASN A 39 -0.40 5.54 -9.34
C ASN A 39 -1.74 5.62 -10.09
N LEU A 40 -2.02 4.67 -10.97
CA LEU A 40 -3.32 4.54 -11.64
C LEU A 40 -4.43 4.15 -10.65
N ILE A 41 -4.19 3.15 -9.79
CA ILE A 41 -5.18 2.66 -8.81
C ILE A 41 -5.44 3.72 -7.73
N SER A 42 -4.41 4.42 -7.24
CA SER A 42 -4.55 5.48 -6.24
C SER A 42 -5.13 6.80 -6.79
N GLY A 43 -5.10 6.97 -8.13
CA GLY A 43 -5.60 8.19 -8.80
C GLY A 43 -4.59 9.32 -8.95
N GLU A 44 -3.33 9.10 -8.57
CA GLU A 44 -2.21 10.03 -8.81
C GLU A 44 -2.00 10.30 -10.30
N VAL A 45 -2.27 9.28 -11.12
CA VAL A 45 -2.17 9.34 -12.57
C VAL A 45 -3.48 8.82 -13.17
N ARG A 46 -3.96 9.45 -14.24
CA ARG A 46 -5.14 8.98 -14.99
C ARG A 46 -4.72 7.97 -16.05
N PRO A 47 -5.48 6.91 -16.31
CA PRO A 47 -5.23 6.02 -17.44
C PRO A 47 -5.43 6.76 -18.76
N THR A 48 -4.70 6.35 -19.80
CA THR A 48 -4.93 6.80 -21.19
C THR A 48 -5.99 5.95 -21.89
N GLY A 49 -6.30 4.79 -21.34
CA GLY A 49 -7.34 3.88 -21.84
C GLY A 49 -7.75 2.85 -20.79
N GLY A 50 -8.97 2.36 -20.93
CA GLY A 50 -9.57 1.44 -19.95
C GLY A 50 -10.21 2.14 -18.74
N SER A 51 -10.63 1.34 -17.77
CA SER A 51 -11.35 1.82 -16.58
C SER A 51 -10.84 1.14 -15.31
N ILE A 52 -11.12 1.77 -14.17
CA ILE A 52 -10.84 1.26 -12.83
C ILE A 52 -12.14 1.23 -12.06
N ARG A 53 -12.52 0.05 -11.57
CA ARG A 53 -13.70 -0.13 -10.74
C ARG A 53 -13.30 -0.51 -9.32
N PHE A 54 -13.97 0.08 -8.35
CA PHE A 54 -13.79 -0.22 -6.94
C PHE A 54 -15.16 -0.41 -6.28
N LEU A 55 -15.37 -1.58 -5.66
CA LEU A 55 -16.66 -1.98 -5.07
C LEU A 55 -17.84 -1.75 -6.04
N GLY A 56 -17.64 -2.15 -7.31
CA GLY A 56 -18.63 -2.02 -8.37
C GLY A 56 -18.77 -0.63 -9.02
N ALA A 57 -18.27 0.43 -8.37
CA ALA A 57 -18.31 1.80 -8.89
C ALA A 57 -17.12 2.14 -9.77
N ASP A 58 -17.34 2.90 -10.83
CA ASP A 58 -16.24 3.47 -11.65
C ASP A 58 -15.56 4.60 -10.87
N VAL A 59 -14.25 4.46 -10.67
CA VAL A 59 -13.40 5.43 -9.98
C VAL A 59 -12.33 6.04 -10.90
N THR A 60 -12.40 5.75 -12.19
CA THR A 60 -11.38 6.12 -13.18
C THR A 60 -11.03 7.60 -13.19
N ALA A 61 -12.04 8.47 -13.13
CA ALA A 61 -11.86 9.93 -13.17
C ALA A 61 -11.65 10.57 -11.80
N LEU A 62 -11.78 9.80 -10.71
CA LEU A 62 -11.72 10.36 -9.35
C LEU A 62 -10.29 10.73 -8.95
N ALA A 63 -10.17 11.86 -8.26
CA ALA A 63 -8.92 12.32 -7.67
C ALA A 63 -8.50 11.43 -6.45
N PRO A 64 -7.21 11.44 -6.05
CA PRO A 64 -6.72 10.60 -4.95
C PRO A 64 -7.52 10.71 -3.66
N HIS A 65 -7.83 11.94 -3.21
CA HIS A 65 -8.61 12.15 -1.98
C HIS A 65 -10.03 11.58 -2.07
N GLN A 66 -10.64 11.58 -3.26
CA GLN A 66 -11.96 10.99 -3.48
C GLN A 66 -11.92 9.47 -3.45
N ARG A 67 -10.81 8.85 -3.90
CA ARG A 67 -10.58 7.41 -3.80
C ARG A 67 -10.27 7.01 -2.35
N ALA A 68 -9.47 7.82 -1.64
CA ALA A 68 -9.22 7.62 -0.22
C ALA A 68 -10.52 7.64 0.60
N ALA A 69 -11.41 8.59 0.34
CA ALA A 69 -12.72 8.67 0.98
C ALA A 69 -13.64 7.47 0.65
N ARG A 70 -13.34 6.70 -0.40
CA ARG A 70 -14.03 5.45 -0.74
C ARG A 70 -13.38 4.20 -0.16
N GLY A 71 -12.23 4.35 0.51
CA GLY A 71 -11.53 3.24 1.15
C GLY A 71 -10.36 2.68 0.36
N ILE A 72 -9.75 3.42 -0.59
CA ILE A 72 -8.46 3.07 -1.20
C ILE A 72 -7.38 3.83 -0.47
N ALA A 73 -6.57 3.16 0.34
CA ALA A 73 -5.41 3.74 1.01
C ALA A 73 -4.10 3.33 0.34
N ARG A 74 -3.07 4.15 0.47
CA ARG A 74 -1.74 3.88 -0.05
C ARG A 74 -0.66 4.38 0.89
N THR A 75 0.39 3.57 1.09
CA THR A 75 1.67 4.04 1.62
C THR A 75 2.50 4.64 0.48
N PHE A 76 3.41 5.57 0.80
CA PHE A 76 4.29 6.20 -0.18
C PHE A 76 5.72 5.72 0.05
N GLN A 77 6.50 5.58 -1.02
CA GLN A 77 7.93 5.23 -0.97
C GLN A 77 8.78 6.21 -0.15
N ILE A 78 8.37 7.48 -0.10
CA ILE A 78 9.03 8.52 0.71
C ILE A 78 8.18 8.76 1.94
N THR A 79 8.80 8.62 3.11
CA THR A 79 8.20 8.89 4.42
C THR A 79 7.55 10.26 4.45
N ARG A 80 6.23 10.30 4.56
CA ARG A 80 5.44 11.55 4.62
C ARG A 80 4.91 11.80 6.03
N LEU A 81 5.76 11.55 7.03
CA LEU A 81 5.43 11.86 8.41
C LEU A 81 5.58 13.35 8.69
N PHE A 82 4.73 13.88 9.53
CA PHE A 82 4.94 15.19 10.12
C PHE A 82 6.04 15.06 11.18
N ALA A 83 7.28 15.29 10.76
CA ALA A 83 8.49 14.97 11.52
C ALA A 83 8.56 15.63 12.91
N SER A 84 7.98 16.83 13.06
CA SER A 84 7.94 17.60 14.33
C SER A 84 6.80 17.21 15.25
N LEU A 85 5.78 16.52 14.74
CA LEU A 85 4.66 16.05 15.54
C LEU A 85 4.99 14.71 16.20
N THR A 86 4.33 14.44 17.31
CA THR A 86 4.42 13.14 17.98
C THR A 86 3.80 12.03 17.12
N VAL A 87 4.13 10.80 17.44
CA VAL A 87 3.53 9.60 16.83
C VAL A 87 2.01 9.64 16.97
N PHE A 88 1.51 10.00 18.15
CA PHE A 88 0.07 10.12 18.40
C PHE A 88 -0.58 11.21 17.55
N GLU A 89 0.02 12.39 17.48
CA GLU A 89 -0.50 13.52 16.69
C GLU A 89 -0.54 13.20 15.19
N ASN A 90 0.46 12.47 14.66
CA ASN A 90 0.45 12.02 13.28
C ASN A 90 -0.78 11.14 13.00
N VAL A 91 -1.04 10.14 13.86
CA VAL A 91 -2.19 9.22 13.68
C VAL A 91 -3.51 9.95 13.89
N LEU A 92 -3.60 10.85 14.86
CA LEU A 92 -4.81 11.62 15.14
C LEU A 92 -5.20 12.51 13.95
N LEU A 93 -4.23 13.19 13.33
CA LEU A 93 -4.44 13.97 12.11
C LEU A 93 -4.92 13.09 10.94
N ALA A 94 -4.34 11.91 10.79
CA ALA A 94 -4.79 10.98 9.75
C ALA A 94 -6.23 10.49 9.98
N CYS A 95 -6.62 10.27 11.24
CA CYS A 95 -8.00 9.92 11.60
C CYS A 95 -8.98 11.05 11.29
N GLU A 96 -8.57 12.31 11.52
CA GLU A 96 -9.39 13.49 11.24
C GLU A 96 -9.56 13.75 9.73
N ALA A 97 -8.50 13.52 8.95
CA ALA A 97 -8.44 13.92 7.54
C ALA A 97 -9.61 13.38 6.69
N LEU A 98 -10.17 12.24 7.07
CA LEU A 98 -11.33 11.61 6.41
C LEU A 98 -12.61 11.69 7.24
N ASP A 99 -12.56 12.38 8.40
CA ASP A 99 -13.75 12.65 9.21
C ASP A 99 -14.54 13.86 8.66
N GLY A 100 -15.86 13.78 8.69
CA GLY A 100 -16.72 14.87 8.25
C GLY A 100 -16.59 16.17 9.07
N ARG A 101 -16.00 16.08 10.26
CA ARG A 101 -15.80 17.19 11.21
C ARG A 101 -14.50 17.98 10.99
N LYS A 102 -13.66 17.62 10.03
CA LYS A 102 -12.33 18.22 9.73
C LYS A 102 -12.33 19.76 9.57
N PHE A 103 -13.48 20.40 9.41
CA PHE A 103 -13.62 21.85 9.32
C PHE A 103 -14.23 22.48 10.58
N THR A 104 -14.29 21.75 11.69
CA THR A 104 -14.79 22.27 12.97
C THR A 104 -13.71 23.08 13.67
N LEU A 105 -13.60 24.37 13.30
CA LEU A 105 -12.52 25.28 13.77
C LEU A 105 -12.69 25.74 15.24
N HIS A 106 -13.78 25.41 15.90
CA HIS A 106 -14.10 25.91 17.25
C HIS A 106 -13.72 24.95 18.38
N ARG A 107 -13.19 23.77 18.06
CA ARG A 107 -12.79 22.77 19.06
C ARG A 107 -11.40 22.24 18.79
N PRO A 108 -10.54 22.12 19.83
CA PRO A 108 -9.25 21.46 19.66
C PRO A 108 -9.45 20.00 19.30
N LEU A 109 -8.56 19.48 18.48
CA LEU A 109 -8.60 18.09 17.99
C LEU A 109 -8.61 17.07 19.14
N SER A 110 -7.89 17.37 20.22
CA SER A 110 -7.84 16.57 21.45
C SER A 110 -9.18 16.42 22.17
N SER A 111 -10.21 17.22 21.83
CA SER A 111 -11.54 17.15 22.46
C SER A 111 -12.46 16.09 21.82
N PHE A 112 -12.06 15.47 20.69
CA PHE A 112 -12.84 14.43 20.03
C PHE A 112 -12.44 13.04 20.56
N THR A 113 -13.14 12.56 21.58
CA THR A 113 -12.83 11.29 22.28
C THR A 113 -12.77 10.11 21.32
N ASP A 114 -13.70 10.01 20.39
CA ASP A 114 -13.77 8.93 19.39
C ASP A 114 -12.57 8.92 18.41
N LEU A 115 -12.05 10.09 18.03
CA LEU A 115 -10.83 10.17 17.22
C LEU A 115 -9.59 9.79 18.02
N ASN A 116 -9.53 10.21 19.29
CA ASN A 116 -8.42 9.85 20.18
C ASN A 116 -8.40 8.35 20.47
N GLU A 117 -9.55 7.74 20.78
CA GLU A 117 -9.68 6.29 20.99
C GLU A 117 -9.27 5.51 19.74
N ARG A 118 -9.66 5.99 18.55
CA ARG A 118 -9.28 5.38 17.28
C ARG A 118 -7.78 5.49 17.02
N ALA A 119 -7.17 6.64 17.27
CA ALA A 119 -5.73 6.84 17.14
C ALA A 119 -4.98 5.94 18.12
N ALA A 120 -5.43 5.84 19.38
CA ALA A 120 -4.86 4.95 20.37
C ALA A 120 -4.93 3.49 19.94
N GLY A 121 -6.10 3.01 19.50
CA GLY A 121 -6.29 1.63 19.03
C GLY A 121 -5.41 1.29 17.83
N LEU A 122 -5.19 2.23 16.90
CA LEU A 122 -4.26 2.02 15.79
C LEU A 122 -2.81 1.89 16.29
N LEU A 123 -2.38 2.75 17.21
CA LEU A 123 -1.03 2.66 17.77
C LEU A 123 -0.81 1.36 18.56
N GLU A 124 -1.82 0.89 19.28
CA GLU A 124 -1.77 -0.40 19.97
C GLU A 124 -1.68 -1.56 18.98
N ALA A 125 -2.52 -1.56 17.92
CA ALA A 125 -2.53 -2.59 16.89
C ALA A 125 -1.18 -2.73 16.17
N PHE A 126 -0.45 -1.63 16.00
CA PHE A 126 0.86 -1.61 15.36
C PHE A 126 2.05 -1.58 16.34
N GLY A 127 1.81 -1.78 17.65
CA GLY A 127 2.87 -1.82 18.67
C GLY A 127 3.56 -0.48 18.93
N LEU A 128 2.99 0.63 18.45
CA LEU A 128 3.57 1.98 18.54
C LEU A 128 3.11 2.78 19.77
N TRP A 129 2.18 2.24 20.57
CA TRP A 129 1.66 2.95 21.74
C TRP A 129 2.73 3.40 22.75
N PRO A 130 3.79 2.60 23.05
CA PRO A 130 4.87 3.05 23.94
C PRO A 130 5.60 4.29 23.44
N LEU A 131 5.63 4.50 22.10
CA LEU A 131 6.31 5.60 21.42
C LEU A 131 5.40 6.81 21.13
N ARG A 132 4.15 6.79 21.60
CA ARG A 132 3.11 7.77 21.22
C ARG A 132 3.49 9.23 21.45
N SER A 133 4.33 9.51 22.45
CA SER A 133 4.77 10.87 22.82
C SER A 133 6.09 11.30 22.16
N GLU A 134 6.75 10.37 21.45
CA GLU A 134 7.98 10.67 20.72
C GLU A 134 7.67 11.46 19.45
N ALA A 135 8.54 12.42 19.11
CA ALA A 135 8.46 13.07 17.80
C ALA A 135 8.80 12.08 16.69
N ALA A 136 8.03 12.07 15.60
CA ALA A 136 8.19 11.09 14.52
C ALA A 136 9.61 11.06 13.94
N ARG A 137 10.32 12.19 13.90
CA ARG A 137 11.73 12.29 13.46
C ARG A 137 12.72 11.51 14.35
N ASN A 138 12.37 11.22 15.60
CA ASN A 138 13.24 10.54 16.55
C ASN A 138 13.07 9.02 16.51
N LEU A 139 12.07 8.53 15.78
CA LEU A 139 11.83 7.10 15.64
C LEU A 139 12.96 6.42 14.86
N ALA A 140 13.30 5.19 15.25
CA ALA A 140 14.06 4.29 14.40
C ALA A 140 13.32 4.05 13.08
N TYR A 141 14.07 3.78 11.99
CA TYR A 141 13.51 3.65 10.64
C TYR A 141 12.38 2.61 10.56
N GLY A 142 12.52 1.45 11.19
CA GLY A 142 11.48 0.42 11.21
C GLY A 142 10.18 0.91 11.87
N ASN A 143 10.27 1.70 12.95
CA ASN A 143 9.10 2.31 13.58
C ASN A 143 8.47 3.41 12.72
N GLN A 144 9.27 4.16 11.94
CA GLN A 144 8.72 5.12 10.97
C GLN A 144 7.92 4.39 9.89
N ARG A 145 8.46 3.29 9.34
CA ARG A 145 7.75 2.45 8.36
C ARG A 145 6.46 1.85 8.94
N MET A 146 6.50 1.37 10.19
CA MET A 146 5.32 0.87 10.88
C MET A 146 4.27 1.97 11.06
N LEU A 147 4.70 3.19 11.41
CA LEU A 147 3.80 4.35 11.54
C LEU A 147 3.14 4.71 10.20
N GLU A 148 3.86 4.64 9.07
CA GLU A 148 3.28 4.89 7.74
C GLU A 148 2.16 3.92 7.41
N VAL A 149 2.34 2.64 7.73
CA VAL A 149 1.29 1.63 7.54
C VAL A 149 0.11 1.93 8.47
N ALA A 150 0.36 2.25 9.75
CA ALA A 150 -0.69 2.63 10.70
C ALA A 150 -1.50 3.85 10.22
N LEU A 151 -0.82 4.88 9.67
CA LEU A 151 -1.48 6.06 9.09
C LEU A 151 -2.39 5.69 7.92
N SER A 152 -1.98 4.76 7.06
CA SER A 152 -2.79 4.31 5.94
C SER A 152 -4.08 3.61 6.38
N MET A 153 -4.08 3.03 7.59
CA MET A 153 -5.24 2.38 8.21
C MET A 153 -6.24 3.37 8.83
N ALA A 154 -5.82 4.64 9.05
CA ALA A 154 -6.66 5.67 9.64
C ALA A 154 -7.97 5.92 8.88
N GLY A 155 -8.00 5.69 7.57
CA GLY A 155 -9.19 5.79 6.70
C GLY A 155 -10.14 4.58 6.75
N ARG A 156 -9.85 3.53 7.53
CA ARG A 156 -10.57 2.24 7.48
C ARG A 156 -10.67 1.72 6.03
N PRO A 157 -9.54 1.47 5.38
CA PRO A 157 -9.54 1.11 3.96
C PRO A 157 -10.20 -0.25 3.73
N ARG A 158 -10.72 -0.41 2.51
CA ARG A 158 -11.13 -1.71 1.95
C ARG A 158 -10.06 -2.25 1.01
N LEU A 159 -9.20 -1.38 0.49
CA LEU A 159 -8.01 -1.72 -0.29
C LEU A 159 -6.82 -0.92 0.22
N LEU A 160 -5.78 -1.64 0.61
CA LEU A 160 -4.50 -1.08 1.04
C LEU A 160 -3.45 -1.36 -0.03
N LEU A 161 -2.82 -0.30 -0.54
CA LEU A 161 -1.72 -0.34 -1.49
C LEU A 161 -0.40 -0.10 -0.74
N LEU A 162 0.46 -1.10 -0.68
CA LEU A 162 1.76 -1.05 -0.02
C LEU A 162 2.88 -1.02 -1.07
N ASP A 163 3.65 0.06 -1.10
CA ASP A 163 4.74 0.26 -2.06
C ASP A 163 6.08 0.01 -1.35
N GLU A 164 6.62 -1.20 -1.51
CA GLU A 164 7.88 -1.68 -0.90
C GLU A 164 7.97 -1.45 0.61
N PRO A 165 6.98 -1.91 1.40
CA PRO A 165 6.93 -1.61 2.83
C PRO A 165 8.09 -2.21 3.62
N MET A 166 8.76 -3.24 3.08
CA MET A 166 9.87 -3.94 3.72
C MET A 166 11.25 -3.40 3.33
N ALA A 167 11.30 -2.39 2.43
CA ALA A 167 12.57 -1.84 1.95
C ALA A 167 13.37 -1.21 3.11
N GLY A 168 14.65 -1.60 3.24
CA GLY A 168 15.54 -1.08 4.27
C GLY A 168 15.33 -1.64 5.68
N LEU A 169 14.37 -2.53 5.89
CA LEU A 169 14.13 -3.19 7.18
C LEU A 169 15.09 -4.37 7.39
N SER A 170 15.53 -4.57 8.62
CA SER A 170 16.20 -5.80 9.08
C SER A 170 15.25 -7.00 9.02
N SER A 171 15.78 -8.23 9.06
CA SER A 171 14.97 -9.45 9.04
C SER A 171 13.95 -9.50 10.19
N ALA A 172 14.34 -9.04 11.39
CA ALA A 172 13.45 -9.00 12.55
C ALA A 172 12.30 -7.99 12.34
N GLU A 173 12.60 -6.80 11.80
CA GLU A 173 11.60 -5.78 11.50
C GLU A 173 10.64 -6.21 10.39
N ARG A 174 11.14 -6.91 9.36
CA ARG A 174 10.29 -7.51 8.29
C ARG A 174 9.32 -8.53 8.88
N THR A 175 9.81 -9.42 9.74
CA THR A 175 8.96 -10.42 10.43
C THR A 175 7.87 -9.74 11.26
N LEU A 176 8.23 -8.68 11.99
CA LEU A 176 7.28 -7.92 12.79
C LEU A 176 6.23 -7.22 11.90
N MET A 177 6.65 -6.58 10.82
CA MET A 177 5.76 -5.92 9.86
C MET A 177 4.77 -6.93 9.26
N LEU A 178 5.25 -8.09 8.78
CA LEU A 178 4.39 -9.15 8.25
C LEU A 178 3.37 -9.61 9.30
N ALA A 179 3.80 -9.82 10.55
CA ALA A 179 2.89 -10.21 11.63
C ALA A 179 1.79 -9.16 11.91
N HIS A 180 2.07 -7.86 11.74
CA HIS A 180 1.05 -6.81 11.85
C HIS A 180 0.11 -6.81 10.63
N LEU A 181 0.64 -7.01 9.42
CA LEU A 181 -0.17 -7.09 8.21
C LEU A 181 -1.10 -8.31 8.22
N ASP A 182 -0.66 -9.44 8.75
CA ASP A 182 -1.46 -10.67 8.88
C ASP A 182 -2.66 -10.49 9.84
N ARG A 183 -2.50 -9.61 10.85
CA ARG A 183 -3.56 -9.31 11.83
C ARG A 183 -4.56 -8.26 11.37
N LEU A 184 -4.40 -7.69 10.18
CA LEU A 184 -5.37 -6.76 9.63
C LEU A 184 -6.73 -7.45 9.47
N ASP A 185 -7.80 -6.63 9.54
CA ASP A 185 -9.16 -7.11 9.28
C ASP A 185 -9.20 -7.95 8.00
N PRO A 186 -9.70 -9.19 8.05
CA PRO A 186 -9.73 -10.09 6.89
C PRO A 186 -10.54 -9.56 5.71
N GLY A 187 -11.41 -8.58 5.91
CA GLY A 187 -12.13 -7.90 4.83
C GLY A 187 -11.31 -6.87 4.05
N ILE A 188 -10.09 -6.53 4.51
CA ILE A 188 -9.23 -5.57 3.83
C ILE A 188 -8.39 -6.29 2.79
N ALA A 189 -8.58 -5.96 1.52
CA ALA A 189 -7.68 -6.40 0.47
C ALA A 189 -6.34 -5.65 0.54
N VAL A 190 -5.23 -6.34 0.33
CA VAL A 190 -3.90 -5.73 0.29
C VAL A 190 -3.23 -6.06 -1.03
N LEU A 191 -2.83 -5.04 -1.77
CA LEU A 191 -1.96 -5.17 -2.94
C LEU A 191 -0.60 -4.57 -2.56
N MET A 192 0.45 -5.39 -2.61
CA MET A 192 1.81 -5.04 -2.20
C MET A 192 2.76 -5.11 -3.38
N ILE A 193 3.52 -4.05 -3.63
CA ILE A 193 4.70 -4.13 -4.49
C ILE A 193 5.88 -4.59 -3.64
N GLU A 194 6.58 -5.61 -4.12
CA GLU A 194 7.83 -6.08 -3.54
C GLU A 194 8.79 -6.56 -4.64
N HIS A 195 10.09 -6.49 -4.36
CA HIS A 195 11.13 -7.08 -5.20
C HIS A 195 11.83 -8.25 -4.52
N ASP A 196 11.66 -8.41 -3.24
CA ASP A 196 12.11 -9.58 -2.51
C ASP A 196 11.05 -10.67 -2.68
N MET A 197 11.38 -11.72 -3.44
CA MET A 197 10.44 -12.81 -3.74
C MET A 197 10.04 -13.57 -2.48
N ASP A 198 10.96 -13.71 -1.52
CA ASP A 198 10.67 -14.41 -0.27
C ASP A 198 9.62 -13.65 0.54
N VAL A 199 9.74 -12.32 0.59
CA VAL A 199 8.74 -11.45 1.23
C VAL A 199 7.39 -11.57 0.51
N ALA A 200 7.39 -11.42 -0.81
CA ALA A 200 6.17 -11.50 -1.62
C ALA A 200 5.45 -12.84 -1.43
N PHE A 201 6.21 -13.95 -1.46
CA PHE A 201 5.69 -15.30 -1.31
C PHE A 201 5.22 -15.65 0.10
N ASN A 202 5.83 -15.06 1.12
CA ASN A 202 5.38 -15.27 2.51
C ASN A 202 4.14 -14.44 2.86
N PHE A 203 3.91 -13.34 2.14
CA PHE A 203 2.76 -12.46 2.38
C PHE A 203 1.53 -12.84 1.54
N ALA A 204 1.71 -13.14 0.25
CA ALA A 204 0.62 -13.15 -0.71
C ALA A 204 0.02 -14.55 -0.94
N HIS A 205 -1.31 -14.60 -1.10
CA HIS A 205 -2.02 -15.78 -1.61
C HIS A 205 -1.89 -15.86 -3.13
N THR A 206 -1.91 -14.71 -3.80
CA THR A 206 -1.78 -14.59 -5.26
C THR A 206 -0.63 -13.64 -5.58
N VAL A 207 0.18 -14.02 -6.54
CA VAL A 207 1.28 -13.18 -7.05
C VAL A 207 1.02 -12.84 -8.51
N THR A 208 1.09 -11.55 -8.84
CA THR A 208 1.01 -11.06 -10.21
C THR A 208 2.41 -10.59 -10.63
N VAL A 209 2.91 -11.14 -11.71
CA VAL A 209 4.20 -10.75 -12.30
C VAL A 209 3.96 -9.78 -13.43
N LEU A 210 4.53 -8.57 -13.30
CA LEU A 210 4.47 -7.53 -14.32
C LEU A 210 5.80 -7.48 -15.07
N ASP A 211 5.73 -7.43 -16.38
CA ASP A 211 6.89 -7.16 -17.23
C ASP A 211 6.49 -6.22 -18.39
N GLN A 212 7.33 -5.24 -18.70
CA GLN A 212 7.14 -4.27 -19.79
C GLN A 212 5.71 -3.67 -19.87
N GLY A 213 5.12 -3.38 -18.69
CA GLY A 213 3.79 -2.80 -18.58
C GLY A 213 2.63 -3.79 -18.73
N ARG A 214 2.88 -5.09 -18.86
CA ARG A 214 1.88 -6.14 -19.04
C ARG A 214 1.94 -7.16 -17.90
N VAL A 215 0.81 -7.82 -17.62
CA VAL A 215 0.81 -9.00 -16.76
C VAL A 215 1.43 -10.14 -17.57
N LEU A 216 2.58 -10.63 -17.11
CA LEU A 216 3.26 -11.78 -17.66
C LEU A 216 2.62 -13.08 -17.16
N PHE A 217 2.43 -13.15 -15.84
CA PHE A 217 1.85 -14.33 -15.20
C PHE A 217 1.11 -13.94 -13.91
N GLU A 218 0.13 -14.71 -13.54
CA GLU A 218 -0.61 -14.59 -12.29
C GLU A 218 -0.94 -15.99 -11.76
N GLY A 219 -0.67 -16.22 -10.48
CA GLY A 219 -0.94 -17.52 -9.86
C GLY A 219 -0.55 -17.55 -8.40
N SER A 220 -0.61 -18.73 -7.81
CA SER A 220 -0.08 -19.00 -6.47
C SER A 220 1.45 -18.92 -6.45
N ARG A 221 2.02 -18.86 -5.24
CA ARG A 221 3.47 -18.89 -5.02
C ARG A 221 4.17 -20.01 -5.81
N ASP A 222 3.62 -21.23 -5.74
CA ASP A 222 4.23 -22.41 -6.36
C ASP A 222 4.17 -22.35 -7.89
N GLU A 223 3.06 -21.89 -8.44
CA GLU A 223 2.88 -21.70 -9.89
C GLU A 223 3.82 -20.62 -10.43
N VAL A 224 3.95 -19.50 -9.72
CA VAL A 224 4.86 -18.41 -10.10
C VAL A 224 6.32 -18.85 -10.01
N GLY A 225 6.69 -19.55 -8.92
CA GLY A 225 8.04 -20.08 -8.71
C GLY A 225 8.47 -21.12 -9.74
N ALA A 226 7.50 -21.91 -10.28
CA ALA A 226 7.75 -22.93 -11.30
C ALA A 226 7.71 -22.39 -12.73
N ASN A 227 7.24 -21.15 -12.94
CA ASN A 227 7.04 -20.59 -14.28
C ASN A 227 8.39 -20.24 -14.95
N PRO A 228 8.74 -20.81 -16.15
CA PRO A 228 10.04 -20.58 -16.78
C PRO A 228 10.26 -19.12 -17.20
N ASP A 229 9.21 -18.40 -17.63
CA ASP A 229 9.34 -17.01 -18.04
C ASP A 229 9.61 -16.10 -16.84
N VAL A 230 9.00 -16.38 -15.69
CA VAL A 230 9.29 -15.69 -14.43
C VAL A 230 10.73 -15.95 -13.98
N GLN A 231 11.17 -17.22 -14.02
CA GLN A 231 12.55 -17.59 -13.66
C GLN A 231 13.56 -16.88 -14.57
N ARG A 232 13.30 -16.80 -15.88
CA ARG A 232 14.17 -16.11 -16.84
C ARG A 232 14.35 -14.62 -16.48
N ILE A 233 13.28 -13.94 -16.10
CA ILE A 233 13.31 -12.51 -15.76
C ILE A 233 14.07 -12.25 -14.44
N TYR A 234 13.91 -13.12 -13.45
CA TYR A 234 14.49 -12.91 -12.12
C TYR A 234 15.85 -13.54 -11.93
N LEU A 235 16.10 -14.71 -12.52
CA LEU A 235 17.34 -15.46 -12.34
C LEU A 235 18.37 -15.21 -13.44
N GLY A 236 17.98 -14.46 -14.51
CA GLY A 236 18.89 -14.16 -15.62
C GLY A 236 19.41 -15.41 -16.33
N VAL A 237 18.67 -16.53 -16.28
CA VAL A 237 19.07 -17.75 -16.98
C VAL A 237 18.91 -17.45 -18.46
N GLN A 238 20.01 -17.09 -19.13
CA GLN A 238 20.10 -17.07 -20.58
C GLN A 238 19.97 -18.52 -21.07
N ASP A 239 19.12 -18.71 -22.07
CA ASP A 239 19.03 -19.98 -22.79
C ASP A 239 20.44 -20.40 -23.25
N ALA A 240 20.87 -21.59 -22.81
CA ALA A 240 22.10 -22.22 -23.26
C ALA A 240 21.89 -22.83 -24.66
#